data_499584b7097855785e731578674c3274
#
_entry.id   499584b7097855785e731578674c3274
#
_cell.length_a   1.000
_cell.length_b   1.000
_cell.length_c   1.000
_cell.angle_alpha   90.00
_cell.angle_beta   90.00
_cell.angle_gamma   90.00
#
_symmetry.space_group_name_H-M   'P 1'
#
loop_
_entity.id
_entity.type
_entity.pdbx_description
1 polymer ?
#
loop_
_entity_poly.entity_id
_entity_poly.type
_entity_poly.pdbx_seq_one_letter_code
_entity_poly.pdbx_strand_id
1 'polypeptide(L)'
;MDITLIKKLREETGSGIVETKKALELHHGDYESAKAHLLKNLKKETGNLRVASKGLTHLVIKENEAILYEVNAETDFVNKNEHFNKMIKDIGDALITSKASHVKEALKVKLGDQTIEEKILHTSAIIKENAYLRRFYRILKHDSQAFGFYQHLQGKISTLVILDKDLGDFNNKLAMHIAASEPKYLSFSQIDTHTMDYETFMYEKNHGQVSVHDFNKYLESVTLDTQYHVLDPSVRIGEIIHQNHAKVIDFFRFEVGQGIDNKLNCRLDIPCDGSKITVTPIY
;
A
#
# COMPACT_ATOMS: atom_id res chain seq x y z
N MET A 1 0.02 -42.38 13.97
CA MET A 1 0.32 -40.97 13.61
C MET A 1 -0.21 -40.08 14.73
N ASP A 2 0.60 -39.17 15.22
CA ASP A 2 0.25 -38.31 16.35
C ASP A 2 -0.74 -37.22 15.92
N ILE A 3 -1.93 -37.25 16.50
CA ILE A 3 -3.03 -36.31 16.22
C ILE A 3 -2.61 -34.89 16.63
N THR A 4 -1.77 -34.78 17.66
CA THR A 4 -1.26 -33.50 18.17
C THR A 4 -0.36 -32.81 17.14
N LEU A 5 0.51 -33.59 16.46
CA LEU A 5 1.35 -33.09 15.38
C LEU A 5 0.51 -32.63 14.17
N ILE A 6 -0.53 -33.39 13.83
CA ILE A 6 -1.45 -33.00 12.74
C ILE A 6 -2.15 -31.68 13.09
N LYS A 7 -2.65 -31.54 14.32
CA LYS A 7 -3.33 -30.33 14.77
C LYS A 7 -2.39 -29.13 14.73
N LYS A 8 -1.19 -29.25 15.31
CA LYS A 8 -0.18 -28.20 15.33
C LYS A 8 0.23 -27.78 13.92
N LEU A 9 0.51 -28.74 13.03
CA LEU A 9 0.94 -28.46 11.66
C LEU A 9 -0.16 -27.78 10.84
N ARG A 10 -1.44 -28.12 11.09
CA ARG A 10 -2.58 -27.42 10.50
C ARG A 10 -2.72 -25.99 10.99
N GLU A 11 -2.58 -25.78 12.29
CA GLU A 11 -2.62 -24.43 12.89
C GLU A 11 -1.50 -23.54 12.33
N GLU A 12 -0.31 -24.12 12.10
CA GLU A 12 0.85 -23.40 11.58
C GLU A 12 0.88 -23.21 10.05
N THR A 13 0.23 -24.08 9.28
CA THR A 13 0.26 -24.03 7.80
C THR A 13 -1.08 -23.66 7.16
N GLY A 14 -2.19 -23.73 7.90
CA GLY A 14 -3.54 -23.54 7.37
C GLY A 14 -4.01 -24.67 6.45
N SER A 15 -3.20 -25.72 6.25
CA SER A 15 -3.49 -26.84 5.33
C SER A 15 -4.65 -27.71 5.82
N GLY A 16 -5.33 -28.41 4.89
CA GLY A 16 -6.38 -29.36 5.22
C GLY A 16 -5.88 -30.58 6.00
N ILE A 17 -6.76 -31.27 6.75
CA ILE A 17 -6.39 -32.46 7.54
C ILE A 17 -5.75 -33.55 6.66
N VAL A 18 -6.35 -33.78 5.49
CA VAL A 18 -5.90 -34.85 4.55
C VAL A 18 -4.51 -34.52 4.01
N GLU A 19 -4.27 -33.27 3.62
CA GLU A 19 -2.98 -32.80 3.12
C GLU A 19 -1.89 -32.83 4.17
N THR A 20 -2.21 -32.38 5.38
CA THR A 20 -1.30 -32.43 6.53
C THR A 20 -0.90 -33.86 6.85
N LYS A 21 -1.88 -34.78 6.86
CA LYS A 21 -1.62 -36.21 7.09
C LYS A 21 -0.70 -36.79 6.02
N LYS A 22 -0.99 -36.55 4.72
CA LYS A 22 -0.16 -36.99 3.61
C LYS A 22 1.26 -36.43 3.68
N ALA A 23 1.42 -35.16 4.04
CA ALA A 23 2.74 -34.56 4.18
C ALA A 23 3.55 -35.20 5.30
N LEU A 24 2.96 -35.47 6.46
CA LEU A 24 3.61 -36.18 7.55
C LEU A 24 3.97 -37.63 7.16
N GLU A 25 3.09 -38.33 6.46
CA GLU A 25 3.38 -39.66 5.94
C GLU A 25 4.55 -39.67 4.94
N LEU A 26 4.55 -38.71 4.01
CA LEU A 26 5.58 -38.58 2.98
C LEU A 26 6.97 -38.28 3.59
N HIS A 27 7.00 -37.55 4.70
CA HIS A 27 8.22 -37.16 5.40
C HIS A 27 8.48 -38.00 6.68
N HIS A 28 7.89 -39.21 6.76
CA HIS A 28 8.11 -40.16 7.84
C HIS A 28 7.90 -39.60 9.25
N GLY A 29 6.98 -38.64 9.39
CA GLY A 29 6.66 -37.99 10.66
C GLY A 29 7.57 -36.82 11.02
N ASP A 30 8.55 -36.48 10.16
CA ASP A 30 9.39 -35.29 10.37
C ASP A 30 8.57 -34.00 10.18
N TYR A 31 8.46 -33.26 11.27
CA TYR A 31 7.59 -32.08 11.36
C TYR A 31 8.04 -30.94 10.45
N GLU A 32 9.35 -30.63 10.47
CA GLU A 32 9.89 -29.50 9.72
C GLU A 32 9.88 -29.75 8.20
N SER A 33 10.19 -30.96 7.77
CA SER A 33 10.11 -31.36 6.37
C SER A 33 8.66 -31.38 5.86
N ALA A 34 7.73 -31.87 6.66
CA ALA A 34 6.30 -31.83 6.33
C ALA A 34 5.77 -30.40 6.25
N LYS A 35 6.18 -29.51 7.16
CA LYS A 35 5.84 -28.10 7.15
C LYS A 35 6.36 -27.40 5.89
N ALA A 36 7.64 -27.58 5.58
CA ALA A 36 8.27 -27.04 4.37
C ALA A 36 7.57 -27.53 3.10
N HIS A 37 7.18 -28.81 3.04
CA HIS A 37 6.44 -29.40 1.93
C HIS A 37 5.07 -28.74 1.74
N LEU A 38 4.30 -28.57 2.82
CA LEU A 38 2.99 -27.93 2.79
C LEU A 38 3.09 -26.48 2.35
N LEU A 39 4.02 -25.71 2.90
CA LEU A 39 4.26 -24.31 2.50
C LEU A 39 4.67 -24.19 1.02
N LYS A 40 5.49 -25.12 0.52
CA LYS A 40 5.88 -25.18 -0.91
C LYS A 40 4.69 -25.48 -1.83
N ASN A 41 3.76 -26.31 -1.40
CA ASN A 41 2.56 -26.63 -2.17
C ASN A 41 1.58 -25.45 -2.17
N LEU A 42 1.42 -24.75 -1.05
CA LEU A 42 0.65 -23.50 -1.00
C LEU A 42 1.19 -22.47 -2.01
N LYS A 43 2.51 -22.32 -2.14
CA LYS A 43 3.12 -21.45 -3.17
C LYS A 43 2.76 -21.86 -4.60
N LYS A 44 2.58 -23.15 -4.88
CA LYS A 44 2.20 -23.65 -6.22
C LYS A 44 0.71 -23.43 -6.51
N GLU A 45 -0.15 -23.59 -5.52
CA GLU A 45 -1.60 -23.39 -5.68
C GLU A 45 -1.95 -21.92 -5.85
N THR A 46 -1.18 -21.00 -5.24
CA THR A 46 -1.29 -19.54 -5.44
C THR A 46 -0.87 -19.09 -6.85
N GLY A 47 -0.28 -19.96 -7.67
CA GLY A 47 0.15 -19.67 -9.05
C GLY A 47 -0.99 -19.51 -10.07
N ASN A 48 -2.23 -19.85 -9.75
CA ASN A 48 -3.42 -19.56 -10.55
C ASN A 48 -4.06 -18.25 -10.07
N LEU A 49 -3.36 -17.15 -10.31
CA LEU A 49 -3.73 -15.81 -9.84
C LEU A 49 -5.04 -15.33 -10.48
N ARG A 50 -6.12 -15.41 -9.74
CA ARG A 50 -7.20 -14.43 -9.90
C ARG A 50 -6.60 -13.05 -9.59
N VAL A 51 -6.98 -12.04 -10.37
CA VAL A 51 -6.48 -10.68 -10.15
C VAL A 51 -6.85 -10.23 -8.74
N ALA A 52 -5.89 -10.18 -7.85
CA ALA A 52 -6.10 -9.72 -6.49
C ALA A 52 -5.93 -8.19 -6.46
N SER A 53 -7.05 -7.47 -6.57
CA SER A 53 -7.12 -6.00 -6.59
C SER A 53 -7.84 -5.42 -5.38
N LYS A 54 -8.27 -6.26 -4.44
CA LYS A 54 -8.90 -5.89 -3.18
C LYS A 54 -7.88 -5.98 -2.04
N GLY A 55 -8.28 -5.76 -0.81
CA GLY A 55 -7.39 -5.80 0.34
C GLY A 55 -7.36 -4.50 1.11
N LEU A 56 -6.23 -4.17 1.73
CA LEU A 56 -6.05 -2.97 2.55
C LEU A 56 -4.69 -2.30 2.29
N THR A 57 -4.69 -0.97 2.39
CA THR A 57 -3.49 -0.18 2.66
C THR A 57 -3.33 0.00 4.16
N HIS A 58 -2.11 0.21 4.62
CA HIS A 58 -1.85 0.50 6.02
C HIS A 58 -0.66 1.44 6.19
N LEU A 59 -0.67 2.17 7.29
CA LEU A 59 0.37 3.13 7.63
C LEU A 59 0.81 2.91 9.07
N VAL A 60 2.12 2.82 9.27
CA VAL A 60 2.75 2.78 10.59
C VAL A 60 3.75 3.92 10.67
N ILE A 61 3.72 4.68 11.77
CA ILE A 61 4.64 5.79 12.01
C ILE A 61 5.38 5.55 13.32
N LYS A 62 6.68 5.73 13.28
CA LYS A 62 7.54 5.69 14.45
C LYS A 62 8.58 6.81 14.34
N GLU A 63 8.47 7.80 15.22
CA GLU A 63 9.38 8.96 15.24
C GLU A 63 9.43 9.69 13.86
N ASN A 64 10.57 9.66 13.21
CA ASN A 64 10.82 10.31 11.92
C ASN A 64 10.63 9.39 10.73
N GLU A 65 10.07 8.21 10.94
CA GLU A 65 9.91 7.20 9.92
C GLU A 65 8.44 6.77 9.80
N ALA A 66 7.99 6.60 8.57
CA ALA A 66 6.68 6.06 8.24
C ALA A 66 6.81 4.93 7.20
N ILE A 67 6.00 3.89 7.38
CA ILE A 67 5.85 2.80 6.41
C ILE A 67 4.42 2.84 5.90
N LEU A 68 4.26 3.14 4.62
CA LEU A 68 2.99 3.06 3.89
C LEU A 68 3.03 1.85 2.96
N TYR A 69 2.08 0.93 3.08
CA TYR A 69 2.08 -0.31 2.31
C TYR A 69 0.68 -0.79 1.94
N GLU A 70 0.62 -1.68 0.96
CA GLU A 70 -0.61 -2.29 0.44
C GLU A 70 -0.46 -3.80 0.38
N VAL A 71 -1.42 -4.50 0.98
CA VAL A 71 -1.59 -5.95 0.86
C VAL A 71 -2.87 -6.23 0.11
N ASN A 72 -2.75 -6.89 -1.03
CA ASN A 72 -3.89 -7.24 -1.86
C ASN A 72 -4.40 -8.64 -1.58
N ALA A 73 -5.68 -8.83 -1.84
CA ALA A 73 -6.40 -10.10 -1.81
C ALA A 73 -7.43 -10.18 -2.95
N GLU A 74 -8.05 -11.35 -3.15
CA GLU A 74 -8.98 -11.58 -4.26
C GLU A 74 -10.32 -10.87 -4.06
N THR A 75 -10.83 -10.80 -2.83
CA THR A 75 -12.12 -10.18 -2.51
C THR A 75 -11.99 -9.15 -1.38
N ASP A 76 -13.00 -8.31 -1.24
CA ASP A 76 -13.08 -7.30 -0.17
C ASP A 76 -13.61 -7.87 1.18
N PHE A 77 -14.07 -9.13 1.20
CA PHE A 77 -14.50 -9.80 2.42
C PHE A 77 -13.35 -9.96 3.43
N VAL A 78 -12.11 -10.03 2.95
CA VAL A 78 -10.91 -10.11 3.80
C VAL A 78 -10.79 -8.91 4.75
N ASN A 79 -11.33 -7.75 4.39
CA ASN A 79 -11.23 -6.53 5.20
C ASN A 79 -11.91 -6.66 6.58
N LYS A 80 -12.86 -7.59 6.71
CA LYS A 80 -13.54 -7.91 7.97
C LYS A 80 -12.95 -9.14 8.66
N ASN A 81 -11.96 -9.81 8.07
CA ASN A 81 -11.36 -11.02 8.61
C ASN A 81 -10.27 -10.66 9.64
N GLU A 82 -10.40 -11.20 10.85
CA GLU A 82 -9.47 -10.92 11.96
C GLU A 82 -8.04 -11.39 11.66
N HIS A 83 -7.86 -12.55 11.02
CA HIS A 83 -6.54 -13.07 10.66
C HIS A 83 -5.85 -12.17 9.63
N PHE A 84 -6.60 -11.65 8.65
CA PHE A 84 -6.09 -10.71 7.66
C PHE A 84 -5.69 -9.39 8.31
N ASN A 85 -6.56 -8.82 9.14
CA ASN A 85 -6.29 -7.56 9.84
C ASN A 85 -5.09 -7.67 10.80
N LYS A 86 -4.97 -8.81 11.50
CA LYS A 86 -3.81 -9.07 12.35
C LYS A 86 -2.53 -9.17 11.51
N MET A 87 -2.56 -9.90 10.41
CA MET A 87 -1.42 -10.00 9.50
C MET A 87 -0.98 -8.62 8.98
N ILE A 88 -1.93 -7.76 8.59
CA ILE A 88 -1.64 -6.38 8.19
C ILE A 88 -0.82 -5.69 9.29
N LYS A 89 -1.30 -5.65 10.52
CA LYS A 89 -0.59 -5.00 11.64
C LYS A 89 0.79 -5.61 11.89
N ASP A 90 0.86 -6.94 11.96
CA ASP A 90 2.13 -7.66 12.21
C ASP A 90 3.19 -7.31 11.13
N ILE A 91 2.78 -7.16 9.86
CA ILE A 91 3.65 -6.73 8.76
C ILE A 91 4.18 -5.31 9.00
N GLY A 92 3.32 -4.37 9.36
CA GLY A 92 3.71 -3.00 9.64
C GLY A 92 4.72 -2.88 10.77
N ASP A 93 4.46 -3.58 11.88
CA ASP A 93 5.35 -3.61 13.05
C ASP A 93 6.72 -4.20 12.72
N ALA A 94 6.77 -5.21 11.85
CA ALA A 94 8.04 -5.77 11.39
C ALA A 94 8.76 -4.84 10.43
N LEU A 95 8.05 -4.24 9.49
CA LEU A 95 8.65 -3.34 8.50
C LEU A 95 9.26 -2.10 9.13
N ILE A 96 8.57 -1.47 10.11
CA ILE A 96 9.05 -0.23 10.76
C ILE A 96 10.32 -0.48 11.61
N THR A 97 10.55 -1.70 12.06
CA THR A 97 11.76 -2.07 12.80
C THR A 97 12.86 -2.65 11.91
N SER A 98 12.56 -2.94 10.66
CA SER A 98 13.50 -3.51 9.69
C SER A 98 14.29 -2.42 8.96
N LYS A 99 15.21 -2.84 8.08
CA LYS A 99 15.91 -1.97 7.12
C LYS A 99 15.51 -2.25 5.67
N ALA A 100 14.45 -3.01 5.46
CA ALA A 100 14.01 -3.33 4.10
C ALA A 100 13.64 -2.06 3.33
N SER A 101 14.10 -1.97 2.09
CA SER A 101 13.89 -0.81 1.20
C SER A 101 12.95 -1.12 0.03
N HIS A 102 12.73 -2.41 -0.26
CA HIS A 102 11.83 -2.84 -1.34
C HIS A 102 11.13 -4.16 -0.99
N VAL A 103 10.08 -4.51 -1.74
CA VAL A 103 9.19 -5.66 -1.47
C VAL A 103 9.94 -6.98 -1.32
N LYS A 104 10.95 -7.25 -2.16
CA LYS A 104 11.71 -8.52 -2.07
C LYS A 104 12.49 -8.67 -0.76
N GLU A 105 12.97 -7.56 -0.21
CA GLU A 105 13.62 -7.55 1.12
C GLU A 105 12.57 -7.64 2.22
N ALA A 106 11.47 -6.89 2.08
CA ALA A 106 10.35 -6.89 3.01
C ALA A 106 9.81 -8.31 3.26
N LEU A 107 9.63 -9.10 2.20
CA LEU A 107 9.13 -10.48 2.31
C LEU A 107 10.04 -11.39 3.14
N LYS A 108 11.35 -11.08 3.25
CA LYS A 108 12.33 -11.83 4.03
C LYS A 108 12.45 -11.36 5.48
N VAL A 109 11.83 -10.24 5.85
CA VAL A 109 11.85 -9.71 7.21
C VAL A 109 11.22 -10.72 8.17
N LYS A 110 11.85 -10.92 9.32
CA LYS A 110 11.36 -11.86 10.35
C LYS A 110 10.23 -11.28 11.16
N LEU A 111 9.23 -12.10 11.40
CA LEU A 111 8.06 -11.92 12.26
C LEU A 111 8.06 -13.07 13.29
N GLY A 112 8.86 -12.94 14.37
CA GLY A 112 9.11 -14.07 15.26
C GLY A 112 9.83 -15.20 14.52
N ASP A 113 9.25 -16.40 14.53
CA ASP A 113 9.85 -17.60 13.92
C ASP A 113 9.64 -17.72 12.40
N GLN A 114 8.81 -16.85 11.81
CA GLN A 114 8.47 -16.90 10.38
C GLN A 114 8.87 -15.59 9.68
N THR A 115 8.91 -15.59 8.36
CA THR A 115 9.08 -14.39 7.53
C THR A 115 7.74 -13.75 7.22
N ILE A 116 7.75 -12.49 6.73
CA ILE A 116 6.53 -11.83 6.22
C ILE A 116 5.91 -12.67 5.09
N GLU A 117 6.73 -13.23 4.18
CA GLU A 117 6.23 -14.11 3.11
C GLU A 117 5.49 -15.33 3.66
N GLU A 118 6.10 -16.02 4.63
CA GLU A 118 5.48 -17.19 5.29
C GLU A 118 4.21 -16.82 6.04
N LYS A 119 4.18 -15.66 6.70
CA LYS A 119 2.98 -15.13 7.35
C LYS A 119 1.85 -14.88 6.37
N ILE A 120 2.13 -14.27 5.22
CA ILE A 120 1.15 -14.02 4.17
C ILE A 120 0.61 -15.35 3.64
N LEU A 121 1.48 -16.31 3.32
CA LEU A 121 1.08 -17.64 2.84
C LEU A 121 0.20 -18.37 3.85
N HIS A 122 0.59 -18.37 5.13
CA HIS A 122 -0.18 -18.98 6.20
C HIS A 122 -1.58 -18.33 6.32
N THR A 123 -1.63 -17.00 6.31
CA THR A 123 -2.91 -16.28 6.38
C THR A 123 -3.78 -16.57 5.16
N SER A 124 -3.20 -16.59 3.94
CA SER A 124 -3.90 -16.95 2.70
C SER A 124 -4.56 -18.33 2.79
N ALA A 125 -3.87 -19.31 3.36
CA ALA A 125 -4.42 -20.65 3.57
C ALA A 125 -5.62 -20.66 4.55
N ILE A 126 -5.57 -19.83 5.59
CA ILE A 126 -6.66 -19.72 6.58
C ILE A 126 -7.90 -19.04 5.96
N ILE A 127 -7.69 -17.91 5.28
CA ILE A 127 -8.78 -17.14 4.68
C ILE A 127 -9.29 -17.75 3.35
N LYS A 128 -8.54 -18.70 2.77
CA LYS A 128 -8.80 -19.36 1.48
C LYS A 128 -8.84 -18.39 0.30
N GLU A 129 -8.05 -17.34 0.38
CA GLU A 129 -7.85 -16.36 -0.67
C GLU A 129 -6.36 -16.05 -0.81
N ASN A 130 -5.90 -15.82 -2.04
CA ASN A 130 -4.54 -15.38 -2.26
C ASN A 130 -4.35 -13.95 -1.75
N ALA A 131 -3.34 -13.76 -0.93
CA ALA A 131 -2.90 -12.43 -0.50
C ALA A 131 -1.42 -12.23 -0.82
N TYR A 132 -1.02 -10.98 -1.07
CA TYR A 132 0.38 -10.64 -1.30
C TYR A 132 0.66 -9.20 -0.92
N LEU A 133 1.91 -8.95 -0.45
CA LEU A 133 2.44 -7.59 -0.26
C LEU A 133 2.73 -7.00 -1.64
N ARG A 134 1.91 -6.06 -2.09
CA ARG A 134 2.00 -5.46 -3.41
C ARG A 134 3.10 -4.42 -3.49
N ARG A 135 3.08 -3.46 -2.57
CA ARG A 135 4.00 -2.33 -2.53
C ARG A 135 4.15 -1.81 -1.11
N PHE A 136 5.29 -1.19 -0.84
CA PHE A 136 5.45 -0.36 0.35
C PHE A 136 6.45 0.75 0.08
N TYR A 137 6.30 1.85 0.82
CA TYR A 137 7.23 2.95 0.86
C TYR A 137 7.72 3.14 2.29
N ARG A 138 9.02 3.32 2.41
CA ARG A 138 9.68 3.78 3.61
C ARG A 138 9.96 5.27 3.44
N ILE A 139 9.35 6.07 4.29
CA ILE A 139 9.32 7.53 4.17
C ILE A 139 9.99 8.09 5.42
N LEU A 140 10.97 8.95 5.21
CA LEU A 140 11.72 9.61 6.27
C LEU A 140 11.44 11.10 6.25
N LYS A 141 11.40 11.71 7.43
CA LYS A 141 11.35 13.15 7.61
C LYS A 141 12.49 13.64 8.51
N HIS A 142 12.83 14.91 8.44
CA HIS A 142 13.75 15.56 9.38
C HIS A 142 13.03 15.89 10.69
N ASP A 143 13.80 16.11 11.77
CA ASP A 143 13.25 16.45 13.10
C ASP A 143 12.40 17.72 13.10
N SER A 144 12.75 18.70 12.25
CA SER A 144 11.99 19.96 12.10
C SER A 144 10.67 19.79 11.32
N GLN A 145 10.50 18.67 10.61
CA GLN A 145 9.33 18.39 9.79
C GLN A 145 8.26 17.66 10.59
N ALA A 146 7.03 17.70 10.09
CA ALA A 146 5.91 16.99 10.69
C ALA A 146 5.22 16.06 9.69
N PHE A 147 4.74 14.92 10.18
CA PHE A 147 3.83 14.07 9.46
C PHE A 147 2.37 14.48 9.74
N GLY A 148 1.54 14.47 8.68
CA GLY A 148 0.11 14.36 8.79
C GLY A 148 -0.33 13.04 8.14
N PHE A 149 -1.32 12.36 8.70
CA PHE A 149 -1.77 11.08 8.18
C PHE A 149 -3.28 10.89 8.31
N TYR A 150 -3.83 10.08 7.42
CA TYR A 150 -5.24 9.70 7.47
C TYR A 150 -5.45 8.34 6.80
N GLN A 151 -6.32 7.53 7.42
CA GLN A 151 -6.76 6.25 6.86
C GLN A 151 -8.28 6.27 6.68
N HIS A 152 -8.73 6.12 5.45
CA HIS A 152 -10.15 6.12 5.11
C HIS A 152 -10.69 4.69 4.98
N LEU A 153 -11.94 4.47 5.43
CA LEU A 153 -12.65 3.19 5.36
C LEU A 153 -11.76 2.00 5.80
N GLN A 154 -11.16 2.14 6.99
CA GLN A 154 -10.34 1.09 7.62
C GLN A 154 -9.14 0.64 6.77
N GLY A 155 -8.60 1.52 5.94
CA GLY A 155 -7.43 1.22 5.11
C GLY A 155 -7.73 0.98 3.63
N LYS A 156 -8.91 1.34 3.12
CA LYS A 156 -9.11 1.41 1.66
C LYS A 156 -8.27 2.48 1.01
N ILE A 157 -8.08 3.60 1.71
CA ILE A 157 -7.15 4.66 1.33
C ILE A 157 -6.31 5.01 2.55
N SER A 158 -5.00 5.11 2.36
CA SER A 158 -4.08 5.64 3.37
C SER A 158 -3.26 6.76 2.76
N THR A 159 -3.15 7.87 3.49
CA THR A 159 -2.40 9.05 3.07
C THR A 159 -1.42 9.48 4.13
N LEU A 160 -0.28 9.98 3.68
CA LEU A 160 0.75 10.61 4.48
C LEU A 160 1.14 11.91 3.81
N VAL A 161 1.30 12.98 4.57
CA VAL A 161 1.84 14.26 4.11
C VAL A 161 3.02 14.66 5.00
N ILE A 162 4.02 15.29 4.41
CA ILE A 162 5.18 15.85 5.11
C ILE A 162 5.09 17.37 4.98
N LEU A 163 5.10 18.05 6.13
CA LEU A 163 5.22 19.49 6.21
C LEU A 163 6.60 19.88 6.76
N ASP A 164 7.08 21.07 6.40
CA ASP A 164 8.35 21.61 6.91
C ASP A 164 8.33 21.92 8.40
N LYS A 165 7.13 22.04 9.00
CA LYS A 165 6.89 22.23 10.42
C LYS A 165 5.52 21.69 10.85
N ASP A 166 5.34 21.57 12.17
CA ASP A 166 4.07 21.11 12.74
C ASP A 166 3.01 22.21 12.76
N LEU A 167 1.85 21.95 12.20
CA LEU A 167 0.65 22.80 12.20
C LEU A 167 -0.49 22.20 13.06
N GLY A 168 -0.14 21.29 13.98
CA GLY A 168 -1.09 20.63 14.85
C GLY A 168 -2.14 19.81 14.11
N ASP A 169 -3.42 20.00 14.46
CA ASP A 169 -4.53 19.25 13.85
C ASP A 169 -4.62 19.39 12.32
N PHE A 170 -4.08 20.47 11.78
CA PHE A 170 -4.13 20.71 10.34
C PHE A 170 -3.34 19.68 9.55
N ASN A 171 -2.26 19.12 10.10
CA ASN A 171 -1.48 18.07 9.44
C ASN A 171 -2.37 16.90 9.02
N ASN A 172 -3.20 16.39 9.94
CA ASN A 172 -4.11 15.27 9.68
C ASN A 172 -5.31 15.69 8.82
N LYS A 173 -5.80 16.91 8.95
CA LYS A 173 -6.85 17.46 8.09
C LYS A 173 -6.38 17.58 6.64
N LEU A 174 -5.11 17.97 6.43
CA LEU A 174 -4.51 18.01 5.11
C LEU A 174 -4.36 16.59 4.50
N ALA A 175 -3.93 15.61 5.30
CA ALA A 175 -3.89 14.22 4.84
C ALA A 175 -5.29 13.69 4.48
N MET A 176 -6.33 14.06 5.24
CA MET A 176 -7.72 13.72 4.93
C MET A 176 -8.19 14.41 3.63
N HIS A 177 -7.83 15.68 3.42
CA HIS A 177 -8.09 16.39 2.17
C HIS A 177 -7.45 15.66 0.99
N ILE A 178 -6.17 15.27 1.08
CA ILE A 178 -5.46 14.52 0.05
C ILE A 178 -6.14 13.18 -0.26
N ALA A 179 -6.64 12.48 0.78
CA ALA A 179 -7.39 11.24 0.58
C ALA A 179 -8.66 11.45 -0.24
N ALA A 180 -9.39 12.55 0.01
CA ALA A 180 -10.68 12.84 -0.62
C ALA A 180 -10.55 13.51 -2.00
N SER A 181 -9.59 14.43 -2.15
CA SER A 181 -9.46 15.27 -3.35
C SER A 181 -8.46 14.77 -4.38
N GLU A 182 -7.68 13.74 -4.05
CA GLU A 182 -6.77 13.02 -4.96
C GLU A 182 -5.87 13.94 -5.81
N PRO A 183 -5.12 14.89 -5.18
CA PRO A 183 -4.19 15.71 -5.94
C PRO A 183 -3.09 14.86 -6.57
N LYS A 184 -2.64 15.25 -7.76
CA LYS A 184 -1.50 14.65 -8.45
C LYS A 184 -0.21 15.41 -8.20
N TYR A 185 -0.32 16.74 -8.02
CA TYR A 185 0.80 17.67 -7.92
C TYR A 185 0.68 18.49 -6.65
N LEU A 186 1.82 18.90 -6.08
CA LEU A 186 1.85 19.81 -4.92
C LEU A 186 1.49 21.24 -5.33
N SER A 187 2.06 21.70 -6.45
CA SER A 187 1.87 23.06 -6.97
C SER A 187 2.00 23.10 -8.48
N PHE A 188 1.49 24.16 -9.09
CA PHE A 188 1.65 24.39 -10.53
C PHE A 188 3.11 24.48 -10.95
N SER A 189 4.01 24.96 -10.10
CA SER A 189 5.44 25.06 -10.40
C SER A 189 6.12 23.69 -10.61
N GLN A 190 5.50 22.60 -10.18
CA GLN A 190 5.99 21.24 -10.42
C GLN A 190 5.56 20.65 -11.76
N ILE A 191 4.64 21.30 -12.46
CA ILE A 191 4.13 20.85 -13.75
C ILE A 191 5.04 21.45 -14.84
N ASP A 192 6.06 20.69 -15.22
CA ASP A 192 6.92 21.06 -16.35
C ASP A 192 6.20 20.91 -17.69
N THR A 193 6.83 21.37 -18.77
CA THR A 193 6.24 21.33 -20.12
C THR A 193 5.90 19.92 -20.56
N HIS A 194 6.76 18.94 -20.27
CA HIS A 194 6.52 17.55 -20.66
C HIS A 194 5.33 16.94 -19.90
N THR A 195 5.22 17.21 -18.61
CA THR A 195 4.08 16.81 -17.78
C THR A 195 2.79 17.50 -18.26
N MET A 196 2.87 18.78 -18.64
CA MET A 196 1.75 19.53 -19.19
C MET A 196 1.25 18.90 -20.51
N ASP A 197 2.16 18.57 -21.44
CA ASP A 197 1.82 17.93 -22.70
C ASP A 197 1.17 16.56 -22.48
N TYR A 198 1.70 15.77 -21.52
CA TYR A 198 1.12 14.47 -21.15
C TYR A 198 -0.29 14.61 -20.56
N GLU A 199 -0.49 15.53 -19.61
CA GLU A 199 -1.81 15.76 -18.99
C GLU A 199 -2.81 16.29 -20.03
N THR A 200 -2.38 17.17 -20.95
CA THR A 200 -3.21 17.64 -22.06
C THR A 200 -3.66 16.47 -22.93
N PHE A 201 -2.72 15.65 -23.36
CA PHE A 201 -3.02 14.47 -24.17
C PHE A 201 -3.98 13.51 -23.48
N MET A 202 -3.76 13.22 -22.19
CA MET A 202 -4.60 12.30 -21.43
C MET A 202 -6.00 12.87 -21.17
N TYR A 203 -6.10 14.17 -20.94
CA TYR A 203 -7.37 14.84 -20.72
C TYR A 203 -8.20 14.89 -22.02
N GLU A 204 -7.59 15.26 -23.16
CA GLU A 204 -8.25 15.25 -24.46
C GLU A 204 -8.66 13.84 -24.90
N LYS A 205 -7.85 12.83 -24.64
CA LYS A 205 -8.18 11.43 -24.93
C LYS A 205 -9.47 10.97 -24.24
N ASN A 206 -9.73 11.48 -23.04
CA ASN A 206 -10.88 11.08 -22.22
C ASN A 206 -12.12 11.96 -22.48
N HIS A 207 -11.93 13.21 -22.89
CA HIS A 207 -13.02 14.21 -22.96
C HIS A 207 -13.21 14.78 -24.38
N GLY A 208 -12.36 14.44 -25.35
CA GLY A 208 -12.33 15.04 -26.67
C GLY A 208 -11.63 16.40 -26.69
N GLN A 209 -11.81 17.16 -27.76
CA GLN A 209 -11.20 18.49 -27.88
C GLN A 209 -11.76 19.43 -26.81
N VAL A 210 -10.89 20.02 -26.01
CA VAL A 210 -11.25 20.77 -24.80
C VAL A 210 -10.79 22.22 -24.90
N SER A 211 -11.52 23.14 -24.29
CA SER A 211 -11.10 24.53 -24.19
C SER A 211 -9.95 24.68 -23.20
N VAL A 212 -9.09 25.69 -23.41
CA VAL A 212 -8.02 26.04 -22.46
C VAL A 212 -8.57 26.31 -21.07
N HIS A 213 -9.77 26.88 -20.96
CA HIS A 213 -10.43 27.16 -19.70
C HIS A 213 -10.78 25.88 -18.94
N ASP A 214 -11.34 24.88 -19.59
CA ASP A 214 -11.72 23.61 -18.96
C ASP A 214 -10.49 22.80 -18.56
N PHE A 215 -9.44 22.84 -19.39
CA PHE A 215 -8.16 22.22 -19.04
C PHE A 215 -7.50 22.89 -17.82
N ASN A 216 -7.53 24.21 -17.73
CA ASN A 216 -7.00 24.92 -16.55
C ASN A 216 -7.78 24.57 -15.29
N LYS A 217 -9.11 24.46 -15.36
CA LYS A 217 -9.93 23.97 -14.22
C LYS A 217 -9.57 22.55 -13.81
N TYR A 218 -9.29 21.70 -14.79
CA TYR A 218 -8.82 20.36 -14.48
C TYR A 218 -7.48 20.39 -13.74
N LEU A 219 -6.50 21.16 -14.23
CA LEU A 219 -5.21 21.32 -13.57
C LEU A 219 -5.35 21.87 -12.14
N GLU A 220 -6.23 22.85 -11.93
CA GLU A 220 -6.55 23.34 -10.59
C GLU A 220 -7.13 22.23 -9.69
N SER A 221 -7.93 21.34 -10.24
CA SER A 221 -8.56 20.26 -9.49
C SER A 221 -7.61 19.15 -9.08
N VAL A 222 -6.48 18.99 -9.79
CA VAL A 222 -5.47 17.97 -9.50
C VAL A 222 -4.20 18.50 -8.83
N THR A 223 -4.16 19.81 -8.52
CA THR A 223 -3.02 20.47 -7.89
C THR A 223 -3.39 20.88 -6.46
N LEU A 224 -2.64 20.39 -5.46
CA LEU A 224 -2.98 20.50 -4.04
C LEU A 224 -3.16 21.95 -3.57
N ASP A 225 -2.24 22.84 -3.94
CA ASP A 225 -2.27 24.24 -3.48
C ASP A 225 -3.46 25.05 -4.02
N THR A 226 -4.01 24.65 -5.17
CA THR A 226 -5.17 25.30 -5.79
C THR A 226 -6.51 24.71 -5.38
N GLN A 227 -6.51 23.49 -4.79
CA GLN A 227 -7.73 22.85 -4.32
C GLN A 227 -8.35 23.56 -3.14
N TYR A 228 -9.69 23.67 -3.12
CA TYR A 228 -10.44 24.13 -1.97
C TYR A 228 -10.43 23.05 -0.87
N HIS A 229 -10.24 23.50 0.38
CA HIS A 229 -10.17 22.57 1.52
C HIS A 229 -11.49 21.81 1.71
N VAL A 230 -11.43 20.48 1.80
CA VAL A 230 -12.62 19.61 1.83
C VAL A 230 -13.57 19.88 3.00
N LEU A 231 -13.03 20.38 4.14
CA LEU A 231 -13.83 20.73 5.32
C LEU A 231 -14.24 22.20 5.35
N ASP A 232 -13.61 23.06 4.55
CA ASP A 232 -13.91 24.48 4.44
C ASP A 232 -13.72 24.95 2.98
N PRO A 233 -14.75 24.80 2.14
CA PRO A 233 -14.67 25.17 0.74
C PRO A 233 -14.53 26.67 0.46
N SER A 234 -14.46 27.52 1.47
CA SER A 234 -14.22 28.96 1.34
C SER A 234 -12.75 29.33 1.16
N VAL A 235 -11.83 28.41 1.46
CA VAL A 235 -10.38 28.66 1.48
C VAL A 235 -9.62 27.59 0.71
N ARG A 236 -8.59 27.99 -0.01
CA ARG A 236 -7.69 27.06 -0.74
C ARG A 236 -6.60 26.54 0.19
N ILE A 237 -6.11 25.32 -0.07
CA ILE A 237 -5.01 24.73 0.70
C ILE A 237 -3.77 25.60 0.65
N GLY A 238 -3.40 26.15 -0.53
CA GLY A 238 -2.25 27.06 -0.67
C GLY A 238 -2.35 28.30 0.19
N GLU A 239 -3.56 28.88 0.38
CA GLU A 239 -3.77 30.03 1.24
C GLU A 239 -3.52 29.69 2.72
N ILE A 240 -4.01 28.54 3.19
CA ILE A 240 -3.78 28.09 4.58
C ILE A 240 -2.29 27.86 4.82
N ILE A 241 -1.60 27.19 3.90
CA ILE A 241 -0.16 26.93 3.97
C ILE A 241 0.62 28.26 4.00
N HIS A 242 0.29 29.21 3.12
CA HIS A 242 0.95 30.51 3.07
C HIS A 242 0.72 31.33 4.34
N GLN A 243 -0.51 31.39 4.85
CA GLN A 243 -0.85 32.12 6.09
C GLN A 243 -0.08 31.59 7.31
N ASN A 244 0.20 30.28 7.33
CA ASN A 244 0.99 29.66 8.39
C ASN A 244 2.51 29.70 8.13
N HIS A 245 2.97 30.37 7.06
CA HIS A 245 4.37 30.37 6.64
C HIS A 245 4.96 28.97 6.61
N ALA A 246 4.20 28.00 6.11
CA ALA A 246 4.56 26.59 6.04
C ALA A 246 4.77 26.15 4.59
N LYS A 247 5.26 24.93 4.43
CA LYS A 247 5.48 24.28 3.13
C LYS A 247 5.07 22.82 3.19
N VAL A 248 4.32 22.37 2.20
CA VAL A 248 4.16 20.93 1.99
C VAL A 248 5.40 20.44 1.25
N ILE A 249 6.12 19.50 1.86
CA ILE A 249 7.35 18.91 1.28
C ILE A 249 6.99 17.83 0.29
N ASP A 250 6.09 16.90 0.71
CA ASP A 250 5.64 15.79 -0.14
C ASP A 250 4.36 15.18 0.42
N PHE A 251 3.65 14.39 -0.39
CA PHE A 251 2.53 13.58 0.06
C PHE A 251 2.48 12.23 -0.65
N PHE A 252 1.90 11.27 0.00
CA PHE A 252 1.72 9.90 -0.49
C PHE A 252 0.27 9.50 -0.30
N ARG A 253 -0.35 8.96 -1.34
CA ARG A 253 -1.71 8.43 -1.32
C ARG A 253 -1.71 7.02 -1.90
N PHE A 254 -2.09 6.04 -1.09
CA PHE A 254 -2.34 4.69 -1.53
C PHE A 254 -3.84 4.43 -1.48
N GLU A 255 -4.38 4.02 -2.59
CA GLU A 255 -5.71 3.42 -2.70
C GLU A 255 -5.56 1.96 -3.11
N VAL A 256 -6.34 1.10 -2.46
CA VAL A 256 -6.31 -0.35 -2.72
C VAL A 256 -6.65 -0.62 -4.18
N GLY A 257 -5.78 -1.36 -4.85
CA GLY A 257 -5.98 -1.77 -6.24
C GLY A 257 -5.71 -0.69 -7.28
N GLN A 258 -5.40 0.55 -6.89
CA GLN A 258 -5.08 1.62 -7.82
C GLN A 258 -3.93 1.22 -8.75
N GLY A 259 -4.11 1.41 -10.07
CA GLY A 259 -3.12 1.02 -11.09
C GLY A 259 -3.07 -0.48 -11.40
N ILE A 260 -3.99 -1.28 -10.88
CA ILE A 260 -4.21 -2.66 -11.33
C ILE A 260 -5.29 -2.64 -12.41
N ASP A 261 -4.92 -2.31 -13.63
CA ASP A 261 -5.84 -2.38 -14.76
C ASP A 261 -5.96 -3.82 -15.26
N ASN A 262 -7.19 -4.31 -15.31
CA ASN A 262 -7.53 -5.70 -15.63
C ASN A 262 -7.16 -6.16 -17.04
N LYS A 263 -6.61 -5.31 -17.92
CA LYS A 263 -6.35 -5.68 -19.34
C LYS A 263 -5.12 -5.07 -20.01
N LEU A 264 -4.50 -4.04 -19.50
CA LEU A 264 -3.43 -3.31 -20.20
C LEU A 264 -2.01 -3.52 -19.63
N ASN A 265 -1.88 -3.85 -18.36
CA ASN A 265 -0.57 -3.98 -17.71
C ASN A 265 0.19 -5.28 -18.06
N CYS A 266 -0.47 -6.25 -18.71
CA CYS A 266 0.20 -7.46 -19.22
C CYS A 266 0.91 -7.25 -20.58
N ARG A 267 0.80 -6.08 -21.20
CA ARG A 267 1.43 -5.78 -22.51
C ARG A 267 2.56 -4.74 -22.47
N LEU A 268 2.72 -4.05 -21.38
CA LEU A 268 3.87 -3.21 -21.14
C LEU A 268 4.70 -3.93 -20.08
N ASP A 269 5.95 -4.25 -20.39
CA ASP A 269 6.97 -4.83 -19.51
C ASP A 269 7.34 -3.89 -18.33
N ILE A 270 6.32 -3.33 -17.69
CA ILE A 270 6.47 -2.60 -16.44
C ILE A 270 6.36 -3.65 -15.34
N PRO A 271 7.45 -3.94 -14.63
CA PRO A 271 7.39 -4.91 -13.54
C PRO A 271 6.35 -4.45 -12.52
N CYS A 272 5.30 -5.26 -12.32
CA CYS A 272 4.30 -5.03 -11.27
C CYS A 272 4.89 -5.16 -9.84
N ASP A 273 6.20 -5.26 -9.73
CA ASP A 273 6.94 -5.47 -8.48
C ASP A 273 7.39 -4.17 -7.78
N GLY A 274 6.99 -3.00 -8.29
CA GLY A 274 7.35 -1.71 -7.68
C GLY A 274 8.86 -1.38 -7.71
N SER A 275 9.69 -2.20 -8.37
CA SER A 275 11.14 -2.11 -8.30
C SER A 275 11.78 -0.99 -9.13
N LYS A 276 11.00 -0.12 -9.79
CA LYS A 276 11.52 0.99 -10.62
C LYS A 276 10.88 2.36 -10.39
N ILE A 277 10.15 2.56 -9.33
CA ILE A 277 9.87 3.91 -8.88
C ILE A 277 10.89 4.27 -7.81
N THR A 278 12.08 4.59 -8.25
CA THR A 278 13.02 5.35 -7.44
C THR A 278 12.46 6.77 -7.41
N VAL A 279 11.68 7.10 -6.39
CA VAL A 279 11.41 8.50 -6.09
C VAL A 279 12.73 9.04 -5.57
N THR A 280 13.51 9.64 -6.45
CA THR A 280 14.67 10.44 -6.04
C THR A 280 14.08 11.70 -5.42
N PRO A 281 14.30 11.97 -4.13
CA PRO A 281 13.89 13.25 -3.58
C PRO A 281 14.61 14.34 -4.39
N ILE A 282 13.86 15.22 -5.01
CA ILE A 282 14.42 16.43 -5.62
C ILE A 282 14.74 17.35 -4.44
N TYR A 283 16.03 17.49 -4.15
CA TYR A 283 16.57 18.44 -3.20
C TYR A 283 16.43 19.89 -3.72
#